data_7b1f26a43dfc92187a0475234c4582b9
#
_entry.id   7b1f26a43dfc92187a0475234c4582b9
#
_cell.length_a   1.000
_cell.length_b   1.000
_cell.length_c   1.000
_cell.angle_alpha   90.00
_cell.angle_beta   90.00
_cell.angle_gamma   90.00
#
_symmetry.space_group_name_H-M   'P 1'
#
loop_
_entity.id
_entity.type
_entity.pdbx_description
1 polymer ?
#
loop_
_entity_poly.entity_id
_entity_poly.type
_entity_poly.pdbx_seq_one_letter_code
_entity_poly.pdbx_strand_id
1 'polypeptide(L)'
;APVMPDHIPFSTSLEGNELVDCVQLQPKISAIYDAATERMKTLGTGLTFSATVSKGYRGGGFNTQIFSDVLQRKMMLGMMESLGVHLDGQGDLSTDGLTYKPESCLNYEVGGKYRMRSAGHILESSLTAYRIDCRNQQMTVFPYEKGTGRIMTNAGKSRSIGVEIETCWIWKGISLTISGSLMDARFIEYDDGRNDWSGKRIPYSPNGTLNLRAGYKLALNGRYLRSVSLNADLNHYGRTNWNESGDVWQSPYSLIGADIRLSTPKVEFWLRGQNLTGAEYSVFYFKSVGNSFFQMGKPRRLTIGMS
;
A
#
# COMPACT_ATOMS: atom_id res chain seq x y z
N ALA A 1 10.23 48.12 -31.96
CA ALA A 1 9.85 46.83 -31.35
C ALA A 1 10.38 45.71 -32.24
N PRO A 2 11.07 44.68 -31.73
CA PRO A 2 11.51 43.59 -32.56
C PRO A 2 10.26 42.87 -33.09
N VAL A 3 10.19 42.71 -34.42
CA VAL A 3 9.14 41.95 -35.09
C VAL A 3 9.43 40.48 -34.78
N MET A 4 8.56 39.81 -34.06
CA MET A 4 8.64 38.35 -33.90
C MET A 4 8.48 37.68 -35.27
N PRO A 5 9.33 36.73 -35.63
CA PRO A 5 9.16 35.99 -36.88
C PRO A 5 7.87 35.14 -36.79
N ASP A 6 7.10 35.14 -37.87
CA ASP A 6 5.81 34.41 -37.98
C ASP A 6 5.92 32.90 -37.77
N HIS A 7 7.13 32.34 -37.91
CA HIS A 7 7.46 30.96 -37.63
C HIS A 7 8.87 30.83 -37.06
N ILE A 8 8.99 30.25 -35.87
CA ILE A 8 10.26 29.80 -35.32
C ILE A 8 10.42 28.34 -35.72
N PRO A 9 11.28 28.01 -36.70
CA PRO A 9 11.52 26.62 -37.06
C PRO A 9 12.36 25.99 -35.97
N PHE A 10 11.68 25.28 -35.04
CA PHE A 10 12.33 24.59 -33.96
C PHE A 10 11.91 23.11 -33.99
N SER A 11 12.86 22.21 -34.08
CA SER A 11 12.67 20.80 -33.88
C SER A 11 13.69 20.30 -32.88
N THR A 12 13.22 19.57 -31.88
CA THR A 12 14.10 18.85 -30.95
C THR A 12 13.69 17.41 -30.89
N SER A 13 14.67 16.52 -30.95
CA SER A 13 14.47 15.10 -30.68
C SER A 13 15.33 14.69 -29.51
N LEU A 14 14.79 13.83 -28.67
CA LEU A 14 15.53 13.12 -27.64
C LEU A 14 15.43 11.63 -27.97
N GLU A 15 16.51 11.07 -28.46
CA GLU A 15 16.61 9.64 -28.74
C GLU A 15 17.48 9.00 -27.67
N GLY A 16 16.95 7.96 -27.02
CA GLY A 16 17.68 7.14 -26.08
C GLY A 16 17.08 5.76 -26.08
N ASN A 17 17.90 4.75 -26.33
CA ASN A 17 17.53 3.34 -26.22
C ASN A 17 18.21 2.80 -24.95
N GLU A 18 17.46 2.73 -23.86
CA GLU A 18 17.88 1.94 -22.70
C GLU A 18 17.01 0.71 -22.58
N LEU A 19 17.65 -0.46 -22.63
CA LEU A 19 17.03 -1.75 -22.41
C LEU A 19 17.24 -2.14 -20.94
N VAL A 20 16.16 -2.34 -20.23
CA VAL A 20 16.19 -2.94 -18.90
C VAL A 20 15.84 -4.42 -19.04
N ASP A 21 16.86 -5.24 -19.25
CA ASP A 21 16.70 -6.69 -19.23
C ASP A 21 16.67 -7.21 -17.80
N CYS A 22 15.60 -7.90 -17.45
CA CYS A 22 15.35 -8.37 -16.09
C CYS A 22 14.96 -9.86 -16.09
N VAL A 23 15.95 -10.73 -16.07
CA VAL A 23 15.75 -12.15 -15.76
C VAL A 23 16.08 -12.37 -14.29
N GLN A 24 15.10 -12.82 -13.49
CA GLN A 24 15.29 -13.05 -12.06
C GLN A 24 14.69 -14.38 -11.63
N LEU A 25 15.51 -15.16 -10.94
CA LEU A 25 15.05 -16.34 -10.22
C LEU A 25 14.36 -15.90 -8.92
N GLN A 26 13.14 -16.41 -8.70
CA GLN A 26 12.34 -16.18 -7.50
C GLN A 26 12.13 -17.51 -6.75
N PRO A 27 13.16 -18.06 -6.11
CA PRO A 27 13.04 -19.31 -5.38
C PRO A 27 12.13 -19.13 -4.18
N LYS A 28 11.33 -20.18 -3.89
CA LYS A 28 10.53 -20.32 -2.68
C LYS A 28 10.72 -21.71 -2.12
N ILE A 29 11.08 -21.79 -0.84
CA ILE A 29 11.17 -23.02 -0.07
C ILE A 29 10.19 -22.91 1.08
N SER A 30 9.34 -23.92 1.26
CA SER A 30 8.37 -23.97 2.34
C SER A 30 8.41 -25.33 3.00
N ALA A 31 8.35 -25.33 4.33
CA ALA A 31 8.14 -26.52 5.15
C ALA A 31 6.79 -26.38 5.87
N ILE A 32 6.00 -27.44 5.87
CA ILE A 32 4.71 -27.51 6.54
C ILE A 32 4.70 -28.74 7.44
N TYR A 33 4.31 -28.55 8.69
CA TYR A 33 4.20 -29.60 9.67
C TYR A 33 2.78 -29.65 10.23
N ASP A 34 2.08 -30.78 10.02
CA ASP A 34 0.78 -31.05 10.61
C ASP A 34 0.99 -31.63 12.02
N ALA A 35 0.71 -30.82 13.03
CA ALA A 35 0.86 -31.18 14.44
C ALA A 35 -0.44 -31.74 15.04
N ALA A 36 -1.51 -31.89 14.23
CA ALA A 36 -2.77 -32.44 14.73
C ALA A 36 -2.65 -33.93 15.05
N THR A 37 -2.87 -34.29 16.31
CA THR A 37 -2.95 -35.68 16.73
C THR A 37 -4.22 -36.35 16.20
N GLU A 38 -4.27 -37.68 16.14
CA GLU A 38 -5.47 -38.40 15.69
C GLU A 38 -6.71 -38.06 16.55
N ARG A 39 -6.52 -37.87 17.87
CA ARG A 39 -7.60 -37.39 18.74
C ARG A 39 -8.11 -36.01 18.37
N MET A 40 -7.21 -35.08 17.99
CA MET A 40 -7.59 -33.75 17.54
C MET A 40 -8.38 -33.83 16.24
N LYS A 41 -7.94 -34.64 15.29
CA LYS A 41 -8.62 -34.85 14.00
C LYS A 41 -10.02 -35.41 14.20
N THR A 42 -10.16 -36.39 15.09
CA THR A 42 -11.47 -36.97 15.45
C THR A 42 -12.41 -35.93 16.07
N LEU A 43 -11.88 -34.97 16.81
CA LEU A 43 -12.63 -33.83 17.37
C LEU A 43 -12.85 -32.67 16.38
N GLY A 44 -12.47 -32.83 15.12
CA GLY A 44 -12.59 -31.80 14.10
C GLY A 44 -11.61 -30.63 14.27
N THR A 45 -10.46 -30.89 14.92
CA THR A 45 -9.45 -29.90 15.23
C THR A 45 -8.18 -30.15 14.41
N GLY A 46 -7.58 -29.11 13.83
CA GLY A 46 -6.32 -29.16 13.11
C GLY A 46 -5.35 -28.12 13.64
N LEU A 47 -4.07 -28.47 13.66
CA LEU A 47 -2.97 -27.57 14.01
C LEU A 47 -1.83 -27.77 13.01
N THR A 48 -1.45 -26.71 12.31
CA THR A 48 -0.41 -26.76 11.29
C THR A 48 0.58 -25.64 11.53
N PHE A 49 1.86 -25.94 11.46
CA PHE A 49 2.95 -24.96 11.46
C PHE A 49 3.55 -24.88 10.08
N SER A 50 4.03 -23.70 9.72
CA SER A 50 4.71 -23.45 8.44
C SER A 50 5.92 -22.56 8.62
N ALA A 51 6.93 -22.79 7.80
CA ALA A 51 8.07 -21.91 7.64
C ALA A 51 8.34 -21.74 6.15
N THR A 52 8.58 -20.50 5.71
CA THR A 52 8.82 -20.19 4.30
C THR A 52 9.98 -19.21 4.19
N VAL A 53 10.85 -19.47 3.21
CA VAL A 53 11.83 -18.51 2.73
C VAL A 53 11.58 -18.30 1.25
N SER A 54 11.42 -17.05 0.83
CA SER A 54 11.15 -16.73 -0.57
C SER A 54 11.87 -15.45 -0.99
N LYS A 55 12.26 -15.39 -2.27
CA LYS A 55 12.80 -14.20 -2.90
C LYS A 55 11.71 -13.53 -3.73
N GLY A 56 11.44 -12.26 -3.43
CA GLY A 56 10.59 -11.38 -4.22
C GLY A 56 11.41 -10.48 -5.14
N TYR A 57 10.78 -9.98 -6.18
CA TYR A 57 11.42 -9.14 -7.17
C TYR A 57 10.40 -8.17 -7.77
N ARG A 58 10.86 -6.94 -7.99
CA ARG A 58 10.12 -5.92 -8.74
C ARG A 58 11.03 -5.34 -9.81
N GLY A 59 10.59 -5.34 -11.07
CA GLY A 59 11.36 -4.85 -12.21
C GLY A 59 11.79 -3.39 -12.03
N GLY A 60 12.94 -3.04 -12.59
CA GLY A 60 13.34 -1.66 -12.79
C GLY A 60 12.50 -0.99 -13.88
N GLY A 61 12.72 0.27 -14.12
CA GLY A 61 11.97 1.00 -15.13
C GLY A 61 12.50 2.42 -15.34
N PHE A 62 11.67 3.23 -15.99
CA PHE A 62 12.00 4.59 -16.40
C PHE A 62 11.07 5.60 -15.76
N ASN A 63 11.62 6.75 -15.42
CA ASN A 63 10.87 7.93 -14.96
C ASN A 63 10.45 8.78 -16.16
N THR A 64 9.32 8.47 -16.76
CA THR A 64 8.80 9.18 -17.93
C THR A 64 8.59 10.67 -17.68
N GLN A 65 8.33 11.07 -16.42
CA GLN A 65 8.20 12.47 -16.05
C GLN A 65 9.52 13.24 -16.24
N ILE A 66 10.65 12.66 -15.79
CA ILE A 66 11.98 13.29 -15.99
C ILE A 66 12.27 13.46 -17.48
N PHE A 67 11.93 12.47 -18.29
CA PHE A 67 12.08 12.56 -19.72
C PHE A 67 11.28 13.73 -20.32
N SER A 68 10.03 13.88 -19.89
CA SER A 68 9.18 14.99 -20.30
C SER A 68 9.75 16.37 -19.87
N ASP A 69 10.23 16.47 -18.64
CA ASP A 69 10.81 17.70 -18.09
C ASP A 69 12.11 18.08 -18.83
N VAL A 70 12.97 17.10 -19.14
CA VAL A 70 14.20 17.29 -19.95
C VAL A 70 13.86 17.75 -21.36
N LEU A 71 12.86 17.13 -21.99
CA LEU A 71 12.40 17.52 -23.33
C LEU A 71 11.85 18.95 -23.36
N GLN A 72 10.98 19.31 -22.42
CA GLN A 72 10.43 20.67 -22.30
C GLN A 72 11.53 21.70 -22.07
N ARG A 73 12.51 21.40 -21.23
CA ARG A 73 13.65 22.30 -20.98
C ARG A 73 14.51 22.48 -22.23
N LYS A 74 14.80 21.39 -22.97
CA LYS A 74 15.49 21.49 -24.28
C LYS A 74 14.73 22.34 -25.26
N MET A 75 13.41 22.17 -25.35
CA MET A 75 12.56 23.00 -26.21
C MET A 75 12.64 24.46 -25.83
N MET A 76 12.54 24.79 -24.54
CA MET A 76 12.62 26.17 -24.06
C MET A 76 13.99 26.80 -24.34
N LEU A 77 15.08 26.09 -24.09
CA LEU A 77 16.45 26.59 -24.38
C LEU A 77 16.67 26.86 -25.87
N GLY A 78 16.27 25.93 -26.75
CA GLY A 78 16.38 26.10 -28.17
C GLY A 78 15.52 27.26 -28.70
N MET A 79 14.33 27.47 -28.11
CA MET A 79 13.50 28.62 -28.43
C MET A 79 14.19 29.93 -27.99
N MET A 80 14.79 30.00 -26.80
CA MET A 80 15.53 31.17 -26.32
C MET A 80 16.76 31.48 -27.20
N GLU A 81 17.51 30.45 -27.58
CA GLU A 81 18.66 30.56 -28.46
C GLU A 81 18.25 31.11 -29.84
N SER A 82 17.12 30.65 -30.40
CA SER A 82 16.56 31.15 -31.65
C SER A 82 16.13 32.62 -31.56
N LEU A 83 15.85 33.11 -30.37
CA LEU A 83 15.53 34.52 -30.07
C LEU A 83 16.79 35.37 -29.74
N GLY A 84 18.00 34.76 -29.86
CA GLY A 84 19.27 35.44 -29.57
C GLY A 84 19.60 35.59 -28.09
N VAL A 85 18.89 34.89 -27.23
CA VAL A 85 19.16 34.84 -25.78
C VAL A 85 20.08 33.65 -25.49
N HIS A 86 21.37 33.91 -25.33
CA HIS A 86 22.31 32.91 -24.87
C HIS A 86 22.30 32.83 -23.34
N LEU A 87 21.96 31.69 -22.79
CA LEU A 87 22.01 31.40 -21.36
C LEU A 87 23.31 30.66 -21.06
N ASP A 88 24.37 31.42 -20.75
CA ASP A 88 25.64 30.83 -20.32
C ASP A 88 25.45 30.08 -18.99
N GLY A 89 25.91 28.83 -18.94
CA GLY A 89 26.01 28.02 -17.72
C GLY A 89 24.86 27.07 -17.44
N GLN A 90 23.91 26.86 -18.32
CA GLN A 90 22.90 25.82 -18.20
C GLN A 90 23.19 24.58 -19.09
N GLY A 91 24.47 24.21 -19.18
CA GLY A 91 24.90 22.93 -19.75
C GLY A 91 24.46 21.78 -18.86
N ASP A 92 24.42 20.63 -19.43
CA ASP A 92 24.06 19.31 -18.90
C ASP A 92 22.65 19.20 -18.30
N LEU A 93 21.75 18.86 -19.18
CA LEU A 93 20.49 18.23 -18.83
C LEU A 93 20.83 16.85 -18.29
N SER A 94 21.06 16.78 -16.98
CA SER A 94 21.34 15.50 -16.33
C SER A 94 20.17 14.53 -16.58
N THR A 95 20.50 13.38 -17.11
CA THR A 95 19.59 12.25 -17.20
C THR A 95 19.62 11.38 -15.94
N ASP A 96 20.27 11.88 -14.86
CA ASP A 96 20.32 11.22 -13.59
C ASP A 96 18.90 11.00 -13.05
N GLY A 97 18.62 9.78 -12.64
CA GLY A 97 17.29 9.38 -12.16
C GLY A 97 16.30 9.03 -13.28
N LEU A 98 16.70 9.06 -14.55
CA LEU A 98 15.83 8.61 -15.65
C LEU A 98 15.43 7.15 -15.47
N THR A 99 16.34 6.31 -14.99
CA THR A 99 16.09 4.90 -14.72
C THR A 99 16.14 4.60 -13.23
N TYR A 100 15.42 3.60 -12.81
CA TYR A 100 15.52 3.05 -11.47
C TYR A 100 15.77 1.54 -11.52
N LYS A 101 16.60 1.07 -10.58
CA LYS A 101 17.06 -0.31 -10.52
C LYS A 101 15.96 -1.26 -10.07
N PRO A 102 16.06 -2.54 -10.44
CA PRO A 102 15.19 -3.56 -9.88
C PRO A 102 15.32 -3.66 -8.36
N GLU A 103 14.19 -3.85 -7.69
CA GLU A 103 14.12 -4.18 -6.27
C GLU A 103 14.13 -5.69 -6.07
N SER A 104 14.83 -6.18 -5.07
CA SER A 104 14.78 -7.57 -4.65
C SER A 104 14.62 -7.68 -3.15
N CYS A 105 13.70 -8.54 -2.71
CA CYS A 105 13.42 -8.76 -1.30
C CYS A 105 13.57 -10.24 -0.96
N LEU A 106 14.14 -10.51 0.21
CA LEU A 106 14.19 -11.83 0.82
C LEU A 106 13.23 -11.85 2.00
N ASN A 107 12.24 -12.73 1.91
CA ASN A 107 11.18 -12.86 2.89
C ASN A 107 11.34 -14.16 3.68
N TYR A 108 11.26 -14.05 5.00
CA TYR A 108 11.26 -15.14 5.97
C TYR A 108 9.94 -15.09 6.72
N GLU A 109 9.22 -16.19 6.74
CA GLU A 109 7.94 -16.30 7.43
C GLU A 109 7.92 -17.58 8.28
N VAL A 110 7.38 -17.45 9.48
CA VAL A 110 7.00 -18.59 10.33
C VAL A 110 5.59 -18.36 10.83
N GLY A 111 4.78 -19.40 10.83
CA GLY A 111 3.40 -19.26 11.25
C GLY A 111 2.78 -20.53 11.75
N GLY A 112 1.65 -20.37 12.44
CA GLY A 112 0.79 -21.44 12.89
C GLY A 112 -0.65 -21.20 12.48
N LYS A 113 -1.35 -22.25 12.10
CA LYS A 113 -2.76 -22.24 11.77
C LYS A 113 -3.51 -23.26 12.61
N TYR A 114 -4.51 -22.77 13.31
CA TYR A 114 -5.43 -23.57 14.10
C TYR A 114 -6.81 -23.59 13.43
N ARG A 115 -7.41 -24.77 13.38
CA ARG A 115 -8.76 -24.96 12.86
C ARG A 115 -9.55 -25.85 13.80
N MET A 116 -10.79 -25.48 14.08
CA MET A 116 -11.71 -26.28 14.88
C MET A 116 -13.11 -26.24 14.25
N ARG A 117 -13.71 -27.44 14.13
CA ARG A 117 -15.11 -27.61 13.72
C ARG A 117 -15.77 -28.62 14.66
N SER A 118 -16.42 -28.12 15.68
CA SER A 118 -17.03 -28.97 16.72
C SER A 118 -18.24 -28.28 17.33
N ALA A 119 -19.27 -29.04 17.69
CA ALA A 119 -20.48 -28.55 18.36
C ALA A 119 -21.14 -27.32 17.71
N GLY A 120 -21.09 -27.23 16.37
CA GLY A 120 -21.64 -26.10 15.62
C GLY A 120 -20.74 -24.87 15.59
N HIS A 121 -19.57 -24.91 16.24
CA HIS A 121 -18.54 -23.86 16.14
C HIS A 121 -17.63 -24.15 14.95
N ILE A 122 -17.29 -23.09 14.24
CA ILE A 122 -16.20 -23.06 13.24
C ILE A 122 -15.25 -21.98 13.72
N LEU A 123 -14.03 -22.37 14.02
CA LEU A 123 -12.94 -21.44 14.39
C LEU A 123 -11.74 -21.70 13.48
N GLU A 124 -11.29 -20.67 12.79
CA GLU A 124 -10.02 -20.69 12.06
C GLU A 124 -9.19 -19.51 12.55
N SER A 125 -7.95 -19.79 12.97
CA SER A 125 -7.03 -18.76 13.45
C SER A 125 -5.66 -19.00 12.85
N SER A 126 -4.98 -17.95 12.44
CA SER A 126 -3.58 -17.97 12.02
C SER A 126 -2.79 -16.86 12.70
N LEU A 127 -1.54 -17.16 13.00
CA LEU A 127 -0.55 -16.22 13.49
C LEU A 127 0.71 -16.40 12.65
N THR A 128 1.22 -15.32 12.11
CA THR A 128 2.42 -15.31 11.27
C THR A 128 3.36 -14.23 11.74
N ALA A 129 4.63 -14.57 11.91
CA ALA A 129 5.71 -13.63 12.10
C ALA A 129 6.58 -13.62 10.84
N TYR A 130 7.00 -12.44 10.40
CA TYR A 130 7.78 -12.30 9.19
C TYR A 130 8.91 -11.29 9.33
N ARG A 131 9.91 -11.46 8.49
CA ARG A 131 10.98 -10.49 8.23
C ARG A 131 11.23 -10.42 6.74
N ILE A 132 11.24 -9.19 6.22
CA ILE A 132 11.51 -8.88 4.81
C ILE A 132 12.73 -7.97 4.76
N ASP A 133 13.80 -8.43 4.12
CA ASP A 133 14.99 -7.62 3.82
C ASP A 133 15.00 -7.27 2.33
N CYS A 134 14.89 -5.98 2.00
CA CYS A 134 14.88 -5.48 0.63
C CYS A 134 16.17 -4.75 0.28
N ARG A 135 16.58 -4.87 -0.98
CA ARG A 135 17.69 -4.14 -1.60
C ARG A 135 17.17 -3.35 -2.79
N ASN A 136 17.70 -2.15 -2.98
CA ASN A 136 17.25 -1.20 -4.01
C ASN A 136 15.75 -0.94 -3.93
N GLN A 137 15.21 -0.78 -2.72
CA GLN A 137 13.77 -0.56 -2.54
C GLN A 137 13.31 0.62 -3.39
N GLN A 138 12.31 0.38 -4.22
CA GLN A 138 11.74 1.40 -5.08
C GLN A 138 10.81 2.30 -4.29
N MET A 139 11.07 3.59 -4.34
CA MET A 139 10.31 4.62 -3.66
C MET A 139 9.84 5.69 -4.61
N THR A 140 8.66 6.21 -4.32
CA THR A 140 8.17 7.42 -4.96
C THR A 140 8.61 8.62 -4.16
N VAL A 141 9.32 9.54 -4.79
CA VAL A 141 9.72 10.82 -4.21
C VAL A 141 9.19 11.99 -5.06
N PHE A 142 9.03 13.13 -4.41
CA PHE A 142 8.63 14.38 -5.05
C PHE A 142 9.84 15.33 -5.01
N PRO A 143 10.60 15.49 -6.11
CA PRO A 143 11.79 16.32 -6.13
C PRO A 143 11.45 17.78 -5.87
N TYR A 144 12.11 18.38 -4.86
CA TYR A 144 11.82 19.72 -4.38
C TYR A 144 12.25 20.85 -5.32
N GLU A 145 13.31 20.66 -6.10
CA GLU A 145 14.01 21.76 -6.73
C GLU A 145 14.14 21.71 -8.26
N LYS A 146 13.88 20.58 -8.89
CA LYS A 146 14.20 20.36 -10.30
C LYS A 146 13.07 19.80 -11.17
N GLY A 147 11.85 19.75 -10.68
CA GLY A 147 10.75 19.21 -11.49
C GLY A 147 9.41 19.28 -10.77
N THR A 148 8.36 19.32 -11.57
CA THR A 148 6.98 19.17 -11.12
C THR A 148 6.59 17.73 -11.36
N GLY A 149 6.50 16.92 -10.32
CA GLY A 149 6.01 15.56 -10.52
C GLY A 149 6.55 14.54 -9.53
N ARG A 150 6.18 13.32 -9.79
CA ARG A 150 6.51 12.15 -8.99
C ARG A 150 7.55 11.30 -9.73
N ILE A 151 8.66 11.00 -9.10
CA ILE A 151 9.68 10.11 -9.66
C ILE A 151 9.86 8.88 -8.79
N MET A 152 10.31 7.81 -9.40
CA MET A 152 10.77 6.60 -8.71
C MET A 152 12.27 6.70 -8.50
N THR A 153 12.71 6.39 -7.28
CA THR A 153 14.13 6.25 -6.92
C THR A 153 14.33 4.94 -6.18
N ASN A 154 15.58 4.59 -5.92
CA ASN A 154 15.93 3.42 -5.13
C ASN A 154 16.52 3.86 -3.80
N ALA A 155 15.92 3.44 -2.69
CA ALA A 155 16.60 3.37 -1.41
C ALA A 155 17.62 2.23 -1.42
N GLY A 156 18.70 2.33 -0.63
CA GLY A 156 19.75 1.31 -0.58
C GLY A 156 19.22 -0.02 -0.05
N LYS A 157 18.89 -0.09 1.23
CA LYS A 157 18.37 -1.29 1.89
C LYS A 157 17.28 -0.92 2.87
N SER A 158 16.30 -1.81 2.99
CA SER A 158 15.27 -1.67 4.01
C SER A 158 14.94 -3.01 4.67
N ARG A 159 14.30 -2.93 5.82
CA ARG A 159 13.83 -4.08 6.57
C ARG A 159 12.44 -3.82 7.12
N SER A 160 11.57 -4.81 6.99
CA SER A 160 10.27 -4.86 7.66
C SER A 160 10.21 -6.12 8.51
N ILE A 161 9.85 -5.96 9.79
CA ILE A 161 9.59 -7.06 10.71
C ILE A 161 8.16 -6.88 11.22
N GLY A 162 7.41 -7.94 11.26
CA GLY A 162 6.04 -7.84 11.72
C GLY A 162 5.44 -9.16 12.17
N VAL A 163 4.25 -9.01 12.76
CA VAL A 163 3.40 -10.11 13.19
C VAL A 163 1.99 -9.83 12.68
N GLU A 164 1.35 -10.87 12.16
CA GLU A 164 -0.02 -10.83 11.64
C GLU A 164 -0.86 -11.89 12.33
N ILE A 165 -2.07 -11.50 12.70
CA ILE A 165 -3.09 -12.41 13.24
C ILE A 165 -4.33 -12.33 12.38
N GLU A 166 -4.93 -13.48 12.12
CA GLU A 166 -6.22 -13.58 11.47
C GLU A 166 -7.05 -14.67 12.16
N THR A 167 -8.26 -14.32 12.58
CA THR A 167 -9.17 -15.23 13.27
C THR A 167 -10.59 -15.05 12.75
N CYS A 168 -11.24 -16.13 12.40
CA CYS A 168 -12.65 -16.19 12.04
C CYS A 168 -13.35 -17.21 12.93
N TRP A 169 -14.40 -16.77 13.60
CA TRP A 169 -15.26 -17.63 14.42
C TRP A 169 -16.72 -17.50 14.00
N ILE A 170 -17.38 -18.63 13.82
CA ILE A 170 -18.79 -18.70 13.45
C ILE A 170 -19.52 -19.67 14.39
N TRP A 171 -20.65 -19.24 14.91
CA TRP A 171 -21.52 -20.08 15.74
C TRP A 171 -22.97 -19.56 15.71
N LYS A 172 -23.92 -20.43 15.39
CA LYS A 172 -25.38 -20.17 15.47
C LYS A 172 -25.81 -18.79 14.90
N GLY A 173 -25.28 -18.41 13.71
CA GLY A 173 -25.58 -17.14 13.07
C GLY A 173 -24.71 -15.96 13.52
N ILE A 174 -23.93 -16.11 14.60
CA ILE A 174 -22.90 -15.14 15.00
C ILE A 174 -21.66 -15.38 14.16
N SER A 175 -21.04 -14.33 13.68
CA SER A 175 -19.71 -14.36 13.05
C SER A 175 -18.82 -13.27 13.66
N LEU A 176 -17.58 -13.61 13.95
CA LEU A 176 -16.57 -12.69 14.42
C LEU A 176 -15.30 -12.90 13.59
N THR A 177 -14.81 -11.83 12.98
CA THR A 177 -13.54 -11.83 12.28
C THR A 177 -12.63 -10.79 12.91
N ILE A 178 -11.39 -11.19 13.18
CA ILE A 178 -10.32 -10.33 13.70
C ILE A 178 -9.17 -10.50 12.75
N SER A 179 -8.67 -9.40 12.18
CA SER A 179 -7.39 -9.38 11.49
C SER A 179 -6.58 -8.19 11.97
N GLY A 180 -5.31 -8.43 12.25
CA GLY A 180 -4.44 -7.37 12.77
C GLY A 180 -3.00 -7.60 12.38
N SER A 181 -2.25 -6.52 12.30
CA SER A 181 -0.81 -6.54 12.05
C SER A 181 -0.10 -5.51 12.93
N LEU A 182 1.10 -5.86 13.35
CA LEU A 182 2.07 -4.93 13.92
C LEU A 182 3.33 -5.02 13.06
N MET A 183 3.86 -3.87 12.66
CA MET A 183 4.99 -3.80 11.75
C MET A 183 5.97 -2.70 12.16
N ASP A 184 7.26 -3.01 12.10
CA ASP A 184 8.35 -2.03 12.14
C ASP A 184 9.12 -2.13 10.82
N ALA A 185 8.92 -1.12 9.96
CA ALA A 185 9.55 -1.02 8.65
C ALA A 185 10.50 0.18 8.62
N ARG A 186 11.79 -0.08 8.34
CA ARG A 186 12.86 0.94 8.39
C ARG A 186 13.81 0.84 7.22
N PHE A 187 14.37 1.97 6.86
CA PHE A 187 15.57 2.02 6.05
C PHE A 187 16.76 1.52 6.87
N ILE A 188 17.53 0.62 6.31
CA ILE A 188 18.80 0.17 6.88
C ILE A 188 19.95 1.02 6.33
N GLU A 189 19.89 1.31 5.03
CA GLU A 189 20.80 2.20 4.31
C GLU A 189 19.98 3.00 3.31
N TYR A 190 19.90 4.30 3.49
CA TYR A 190 19.28 5.20 2.53
C TYR A 190 19.87 6.60 2.64
N ASP A 191 20.71 6.95 1.69
CA ASP A 191 21.23 8.29 1.48
C ASP A 191 20.71 8.79 0.13
N ASP A 192 20.03 9.93 0.13
CA ASP A 192 19.47 10.56 -1.07
C ASP A 192 20.44 11.56 -1.72
N GLY A 193 21.70 11.58 -1.25
CA GLY A 193 22.76 12.51 -1.67
C GLY A 193 22.72 13.85 -0.94
N ARG A 194 21.75 14.08 -0.06
CA ARG A 194 21.61 15.28 0.78
C ARG A 194 21.45 14.93 2.25
N ASN A 195 20.71 13.87 2.52
CA ASN A 195 20.38 13.43 3.87
C ASN A 195 20.52 11.92 3.98
N ASP A 196 21.02 11.47 5.10
CA ASP A 196 21.00 10.06 5.48
C ASP A 196 19.74 9.76 6.27
N TRP A 197 18.87 8.94 5.67
CA TRP A 197 17.61 8.48 6.25
C TRP A 197 17.71 7.12 6.92
N SER A 198 18.93 6.58 7.07
CA SER A 198 19.18 5.29 7.70
C SER A 198 18.59 5.24 9.12
N GLY A 199 17.92 4.13 9.45
CA GLY A 199 17.22 3.96 10.72
C GLY A 199 15.82 4.62 10.78
N LYS A 200 15.46 5.49 9.85
CA LYS A 200 14.13 6.11 9.79
C LYS A 200 13.07 5.11 9.31
N ARG A 201 11.82 5.35 9.69
CA ARG A 201 10.68 4.55 9.25
C ARG A 201 10.35 4.80 7.79
N ILE A 202 9.97 3.74 7.09
CA ILE A 202 9.50 3.84 5.71
C ILE A 202 8.17 4.60 5.70
N PRO A 203 8.02 5.64 4.86
CA PRO A 203 6.78 6.39 4.74
C PRO A 203 5.59 5.54 4.24
N TYR A 204 4.38 6.04 4.43
CA TYR A 204 3.11 5.46 3.98
C TYR A 204 2.79 4.06 4.53
N SER A 205 3.53 3.62 5.54
CA SER A 205 3.34 2.33 6.19
C SER A 205 2.88 2.54 7.63
N PRO A 206 1.64 2.18 7.99
CA PRO A 206 1.18 2.23 9.37
C PRO A 206 1.96 1.22 10.21
N ASN A 207 2.29 1.59 11.46
CA ASN A 207 2.98 0.69 12.38
C ASN A 207 2.11 -0.44 12.94
N GLY A 208 0.82 -0.44 12.62
CA GLY A 208 -0.11 -1.50 12.95
C GLY A 208 -1.48 -1.23 12.37
N THR A 209 -2.23 -2.30 12.17
CA THR A 209 -3.62 -2.26 11.73
C THR A 209 -4.43 -3.26 12.54
N LEU A 210 -5.70 -2.95 12.80
CA LEU A 210 -6.64 -3.86 13.39
C LEU A 210 -7.98 -3.72 12.68
N ASN A 211 -8.50 -4.83 12.18
CA ASN A 211 -9.84 -4.95 11.64
C ASN A 211 -10.64 -5.92 12.51
N LEU A 212 -11.74 -5.46 13.06
CA LEU A 212 -12.71 -6.28 13.77
C LEU A 212 -14.02 -6.24 13.01
N ARG A 213 -14.61 -7.39 12.78
CA ARG A 213 -15.94 -7.49 12.18
C ARG A 213 -16.79 -8.46 12.99
N ALA A 214 -17.94 -7.98 13.44
CA ALA A 214 -18.94 -8.78 14.11
C ALA A 214 -20.22 -8.80 13.27
N GLY A 215 -20.83 -9.97 13.13
CA GLY A 215 -22.06 -10.15 12.41
C GLY A 215 -23.03 -11.08 13.15
N TYR A 216 -24.31 -10.83 12.98
CA TYR A 216 -25.37 -11.72 13.41
C TYR A 216 -26.40 -11.88 12.31
N LYS A 217 -26.66 -13.13 11.92
CA LYS A 217 -27.68 -13.48 10.95
C LYS A 217 -28.81 -14.25 11.60
N LEU A 218 -29.97 -13.62 11.68
CA LEU A 218 -31.21 -14.25 12.12
C LEU A 218 -31.93 -14.83 10.90
N ALA A 219 -32.01 -16.16 10.83
CA ALA A 219 -32.82 -16.84 9.82
C ALA A 219 -34.29 -16.82 10.26
N LEU A 220 -35.16 -16.43 9.33
CA LEU A 220 -36.60 -16.34 9.52
C LEU A 220 -37.29 -17.27 8.52
N ASN A 221 -38.26 -18.05 8.98
CA ASN A 221 -39.08 -18.92 8.10
C ASN A 221 -40.29 -18.19 7.52
N GLY A 222 -40.20 -16.87 7.37
CA GLY A 222 -41.29 -16.04 6.91
C GLY A 222 -41.48 -16.06 5.37
N ARG A 223 -42.71 -15.95 4.92
CA ARG A 223 -43.08 -15.92 3.49
C ARG A 223 -42.43 -14.72 2.78
N TYR A 224 -42.32 -13.58 3.45
CA TYR A 224 -41.86 -12.32 2.87
C TYR A 224 -40.43 -11.96 3.28
N LEU A 225 -39.98 -12.35 4.47
CA LEU A 225 -38.64 -12.05 4.99
C LEU A 225 -37.95 -13.35 5.39
N ARG A 226 -36.83 -13.66 4.77
CA ARG A 226 -36.03 -14.89 5.01
C ARG A 226 -34.96 -14.73 6.03
N SER A 227 -34.33 -13.58 6.09
CA SER A 227 -33.31 -13.31 7.10
C SER A 227 -33.12 -11.82 7.35
N VAL A 228 -32.66 -11.51 8.55
CA VAL A 228 -32.12 -10.21 8.94
C VAL A 228 -30.66 -10.41 9.33
N SER A 229 -29.77 -9.61 8.77
CA SER A 229 -28.35 -9.63 9.13
C SER A 229 -27.94 -8.25 9.64
N LEU A 230 -27.25 -8.24 10.77
CA LEU A 230 -26.66 -7.06 11.37
C LEU A 230 -25.14 -7.26 11.38
N ASN A 231 -24.39 -6.28 10.89
CA ASN A 231 -22.94 -6.31 10.91
C ASN A 231 -22.41 -4.99 11.46
N ALA A 232 -21.29 -5.07 12.17
CA ALA A 232 -20.51 -3.92 12.60
C ALA A 232 -19.05 -4.18 12.29
N ASP A 233 -18.32 -3.15 11.91
CA ASP A 233 -16.89 -3.21 11.65
C ASP A 233 -16.15 -2.05 12.32
N LEU A 234 -14.97 -2.35 12.83
CA LEU A 234 -13.98 -1.40 13.33
C LEU A 234 -12.69 -1.59 12.54
N ASN A 235 -12.20 -0.53 11.93
CA ASN A 235 -10.90 -0.48 11.27
C ASN A 235 -10.02 0.53 11.99
N HIS A 236 -8.97 0.08 12.65
CA HIS A 236 -7.98 0.90 13.32
C HIS A 236 -6.69 0.92 12.54
N TYR A 237 -6.11 2.10 12.38
CA TYR A 237 -4.83 2.33 11.74
C TYR A 237 -3.91 3.02 12.73
N GLY A 238 -2.75 2.45 12.95
CA GLY A 238 -1.71 3.02 13.78
C GLY A 238 -1.05 4.24 13.12
N ARG A 239 -0.05 4.78 13.78
CA ARG A 239 0.71 5.93 13.28
C ARG A 239 1.32 5.62 11.93
N THR A 240 1.13 6.52 10.97
CA THR A 240 1.71 6.49 9.63
C THR A 240 2.59 7.71 9.42
N ASN A 241 3.86 7.54 9.12
CA ASN A 241 4.72 8.65 8.70
C ASN A 241 4.49 8.93 7.22
N TRP A 242 4.48 10.22 6.85
CA TRP A 242 4.24 10.64 5.47
C TRP A 242 5.50 10.95 4.69
N ASN A 243 6.62 11.18 5.36
CA ASN A 243 7.90 11.50 4.76
C ASN A 243 9.07 10.77 5.44
N GLU A 244 10.23 10.83 4.81
CA GLU A 244 11.43 10.11 5.21
C GLU A 244 12.00 10.64 6.53
N SER A 245 11.91 11.96 6.77
CA SER A 245 12.36 12.59 8.03
C SER A 245 11.51 12.14 9.24
N GLY A 246 10.24 11.78 8.99
CA GLY A 246 9.29 11.36 10.03
C GLY A 246 8.72 12.51 10.85
N ASP A 247 8.87 13.78 10.39
CA ASP A 247 8.30 14.98 11.03
C ASP A 247 6.85 15.24 10.63
N VAL A 248 6.39 14.63 9.53
CA VAL A 248 4.98 14.66 9.13
C VAL A 248 4.37 13.28 9.27
N TRP A 249 3.31 13.16 10.06
CA TRP A 249 2.64 11.89 10.31
C TRP A 249 1.14 12.05 10.48
N GLN A 250 0.42 10.94 10.29
CA GLN A 250 -0.97 10.76 10.69
C GLN A 250 -1.01 10.09 12.05
N SER A 251 -1.72 10.69 13.00
CA SER A 251 -2.03 10.06 14.30
C SER A 251 -2.90 8.83 14.12
N PRO A 252 -2.82 7.85 15.03
CA PRO A 252 -3.70 6.69 14.97
C PRO A 252 -5.18 7.12 14.93
N TYR A 253 -5.97 6.41 14.13
CA TYR A 253 -7.40 6.67 14.00
C TYR A 253 -8.20 5.39 13.82
N SER A 254 -9.50 5.46 14.08
CA SER A 254 -10.43 4.34 13.93
C SER A 254 -11.65 4.74 13.12
N LEU A 255 -12.07 3.85 12.24
CA LEU A 255 -13.28 3.98 11.43
C LEU A 255 -14.27 2.90 11.86
N ILE A 256 -15.48 3.32 12.24
CA ILE A 256 -16.56 2.41 12.61
C ILE A 256 -17.60 2.40 11.50
N GLY A 257 -17.98 1.22 11.07
CA GLY A 257 -19.07 0.97 10.15
C GLY A 257 -20.11 0.02 10.74
N ALA A 258 -21.31 0.09 10.20
CA ALA A 258 -22.38 -0.88 10.48
C ALA A 258 -23.28 -1.05 9.27
N ASP A 259 -23.83 -2.23 9.08
CA ASP A 259 -24.86 -2.48 8.08
C ASP A 259 -25.97 -3.39 8.60
N ILE A 260 -27.17 -3.14 8.09
CA ILE A 260 -28.33 -4.00 8.24
C ILE A 260 -28.77 -4.48 6.85
N ARG A 261 -29.10 -5.77 6.74
CA ARG A 261 -29.60 -6.40 5.52
C ARG A 261 -30.87 -7.16 5.78
N LEU A 262 -31.84 -6.98 4.90
CA LEU A 262 -33.14 -7.62 4.91
C LEU A 262 -33.26 -8.48 3.65
N SER A 263 -33.19 -9.80 3.79
CA SER A 263 -33.29 -10.75 2.67
C SER A 263 -34.70 -11.25 2.51
N THR A 264 -35.30 -11.02 1.35
CA THR A 264 -36.55 -11.59 0.91
C THR A 264 -36.30 -12.76 -0.06
N PRO A 265 -37.31 -13.51 -0.51
CA PRO A 265 -37.11 -14.54 -1.52
C PRO A 265 -36.56 -14.08 -2.87
N LYS A 266 -36.69 -12.80 -3.20
CA LYS A 266 -36.34 -12.25 -4.52
C LYS A 266 -35.32 -11.12 -4.49
N VAL A 267 -35.24 -10.37 -3.38
CA VAL A 267 -34.47 -9.12 -3.30
C VAL A 267 -33.86 -9.02 -1.91
N GLU A 268 -32.65 -8.50 -1.83
CA GLU A 268 -32.01 -8.09 -0.58
C GLU A 268 -31.97 -6.55 -0.52
N PHE A 269 -32.47 -5.98 0.57
CA PHE A 269 -32.34 -4.56 0.88
C PHE A 269 -31.25 -4.37 1.92
N TRP A 270 -30.48 -3.30 1.81
CA TRP A 270 -29.45 -3.01 2.79
C TRP A 270 -29.29 -1.50 3.04
N LEU A 271 -28.94 -1.19 4.29
CA LEU A 271 -28.54 0.13 4.74
C LEU A 271 -27.15 0.01 5.35
N ARG A 272 -26.19 0.81 4.90
CA ARG A 272 -24.81 0.81 5.38
C ARG A 272 -24.36 2.20 5.80
N GLY A 273 -23.87 2.31 7.03
CA GLY A 273 -23.14 3.47 7.56
C GLY A 273 -21.64 3.22 7.55
N GLN A 274 -20.87 4.20 7.13
CA GLN A 274 -19.40 4.18 7.12
C GLN A 274 -18.88 5.43 7.83
N ASN A 275 -17.72 5.28 8.52
CA ASN A 275 -17.13 6.32 9.35
C ASN A 275 -18.17 6.98 10.29
N LEU A 276 -18.92 6.17 11.02
CA LEU A 276 -20.04 6.61 11.86
C LEU A 276 -19.63 7.58 12.96
N THR A 277 -18.39 7.48 13.43
CA THR A 277 -17.79 8.39 14.42
C THR A 277 -17.43 9.75 13.83
N GLY A 278 -17.37 9.87 12.49
CA GLY A 278 -16.95 11.10 11.81
C GLY A 278 -15.46 11.40 11.99
N ALA A 279 -14.63 10.36 12.12
CA ALA A 279 -13.19 10.54 12.26
C ALA A 279 -12.61 11.29 11.07
N GLU A 280 -11.78 12.29 11.33
CA GLU A 280 -11.02 13.03 10.33
C GLU A 280 -9.62 12.42 10.24
N TYR A 281 -9.18 12.12 9.03
CA TYR A 281 -7.89 11.49 8.75
C TYR A 281 -7.41 11.80 7.35
N SER A 282 -6.10 11.78 7.16
CA SER A 282 -5.48 11.92 5.83
C SER A 282 -5.16 10.53 5.26
N VAL A 283 -5.32 10.39 3.95
CA VAL A 283 -4.99 9.14 3.22
C VAL A 283 -3.77 9.29 2.33
N PHE A 284 -3.36 10.53 2.08
CA PHE A 284 -2.19 10.82 1.28
C PHE A 284 -1.62 12.20 1.65
N TYR A 285 -0.31 12.33 1.53
CA TYR A 285 0.43 13.58 1.72
C TYR A 285 1.53 13.67 0.68
N PHE A 286 1.76 14.87 0.18
CA PHE A 286 2.97 15.18 -0.57
C PHE A 286 3.33 16.66 -0.41
N LYS A 287 4.59 16.98 -0.67
CA LYS A 287 5.09 18.34 -0.64
C LYS A 287 5.55 18.73 -2.04
N SER A 288 5.12 19.88 -2.51
CA SER A 288 5.49 20.41 -3.83
C SER A 288 5.61 21.92 -3.76
N VAL A 289 6.68 22.46 -4.37
CA VAL A 289 6.96 23.92 -4.45
C VAL A 289 6.81 24.59 -3.06
N GLY A 290 7.39 23.98 -2.02
CA GLY A 290 7.34 24.51 -0.65
C GLY A 290 6.01 24.33 0.09
N ASN A 291 4.93 23.89 -0.57
CA ASN A 291 3.61 23.70 0.00
C ASN A 291 3.35 22.22 0.37
N SER A 292 2.57 22.02 1.43
CA SER A 292 2.12 20.69 1.89
C SER A 292 0.69 20.44 1.43
N PHE A 293 0.46 19.29 0.82
CA PHE A 293 -0.84 18.87 0.31
C PHE A 293 -1.29 17.59 1.01
N PHE A 294 -2.51 17.58 1.50
CA PHE A 294 -3.14 16.43 2.14
C PHE A 294 -4.40 16.04 1.39
N GLN A 295 -4.58 14.75 1.17
CA GLN A 295 -5.86 14.21 0.74
C GLN A 295 -6.60 13.66 1.95
N MET A 296 -7.76 14.25 2.26
CA MET A 296 -8.59 13.79 3.37
C MET A 296 -9.31 12.49 3.02
N GLY A 297 -9.51 11.67 4.03
CA GLY A 297 -10.32 10.47 3.95
C GLY A 297 -11.82 10.76 3.77
N LYS A 298 -12.59 9.72 3.51
CA LYS A 298 -14.04 9.86 3.30
C LYS A 298 -14.75 10.23 4.60
N PRO A 299 -15.64 11.24 4.59
CA PRO A 299 -16.45 11.62 5.74
C PRO A 299 -17.48 10.54 6.07
N ARG A 300 -18.28 10.78 7.10
CA ARG A 300 -19.45 9.96 7.44
C ARG A 300 -20.36 9.82 6.22
N ARG A 301 -20.75 8.59 5.94
CA ARG A 301 -21.62 8.29 4.79
C ARG A 301 -22.66 7.22 5.13
N LEU A 302 -23.90 7.46 4.70
CA LEU A 302 -24.96 6.48 4.69
C LEU A 302 -25.27 6.09 3.25
N THR A 303 -25.50 4.82 3.01
CA THR A 303 -25.83 4.28 1.68
C THR A 303 -26.95 3.26 1.84
N ILE A 304 -27.95 3.35 0.98
CA ILE A 304 -29.06 2.40 0.86
C ILE A 304 -28.95 1.74 -0.50
N GLY A 305 -29.27 0.46 -0.57
CA GLY A 305 -29.29 -0.26 -1.82
C GLY A 305 -30.16 -1.50 -1.77
N MET A 306 -30.34 -2.08 -2.96
CA MET A 306 -30.99 -3.37 -3.14
C MET A 306 -30.22 -4.18 -4.20
N SER A 307 -30.25 -5.48 -4.07
CA SER A 307 -29.66 -6.45 -4.99
C SER A 307 -30.57 -7.64 -5.22
#